data_c8bb8d90ad87df1928b36a452ccf131c
#
_entry.id   c8bb8d90ad87df1928b36a452ccf131c
#
_cell.length_a   1.000
_cell.length_b   1.000
_cell.length_c   1.000
_cell.angle_alpha   90.00
_cell.angle_beta   90.00
_cell.angle_gamma   90.00
#
_symmetry.space_group_name_H-M   'P 1'
#
loop_
_entity.id
_entity.type
_entity.pdbx_description
1 polymer ?
#
loop_
_entity_poly.entity_id
_entity_poly.type
_entity_poly.pdbx_seq_one_letter_code
_entity_poly.pdbx_strand_id
1 'polypeptide(L)'
;YKRQGQLYRPVRERDVDMLKQYAIDMLESTGQEEISLSSLSSSDYSRLEELVTFLMDTCRERMVNISLPSLRIDAFSLDIMSKVQDVKKSSLTFAPEAGSQRLRDVINKGLTEEVILKGAAMAFEGGWTRVKLYFMLGLPTETEEDIRGIAELSNKIAALFFETVPREKRTGQVQIVASTSFFIPKPFTPFQWAKMSTKEEFLEKAHLTKTAIREQLNQKRIKYNWHEADVSVLEGVFARGDRKIASVILKAYEKGCLYDSW
;
A
#
# COMPACT_ATOMS: atom_id res chain seq x y z
N TYR A 1 -10.28 -5.37 10.06
CA TYR A 1 -11.15 -5.33 8.87
C TYR A 1 -10.65 -6.22 7.74
N LYS A 2 -9.35 -6.49 7.67
CA LYS A 2 -8.74 -7.37 6.66
C LYS A 2 -8.80 -8.84 7.10
N ARG A 3 -8.98 -9.73 6.13
CA ARG A 3 -9.11 -11.17 6.37
C ARG A 3 -7.81 -11.85 6.84
N GLN A 4 -6.64 -11.27 6.57
CA GLN A 4 -5.34 -11.85 6.90
C GLN A 4 -5.22 -12.21 8.38
N GLY A 5 -5.62 -11.33 9.30
CA GLY A 5 -5.59 -11.60 10.73
C GLY A 5 -6.47 -12.76 11.19
N GLN A 6 -7.48 -13.14 10.41
CA GLN A 6 -8.39 -14.24 10.70
C GLN A 6 -7.88 -15.58 10.13
N LEU A 7 -7.21 -15.54 8.97
CA LEU A 7 -6.81 -16.73 8.23
C LEU A 7 -5.38 -17.20 8.58
N TYR A 8 -4.48 -16.27 8.93
CA TYR A 8 -3.05 -16.57 9.05
C TYR A 8 -2.52 -16.59 10.50
N ARG A 9 -3.39 -16.68 11.48
CA ARG A 9 -2.96 -16.88 12.87
C ARG A 9 -2.87 -18.38 13.20
N PRO A 10 -1.93 -18.79 14.07
CA PRO A 10 -0.84 -17.99 14.61
C PRO A 10 0.18 -17.57 13.52
N VAL A 11 0.82 -16.42 13.71
CA VAL A 11 1.90 -15.97 12.83
C VAL A 11 3.05 -16.98 12.93
N ARG A 12 3.58 -17.38 11.78
CA ARG A 12 4.72 -18.29 11.69
C ARG A 12 5.82 -17.57 10.91
N GLU A 13 6.96 -17.49 11.52
CA GLU A 13 8.16 -16.92 10.90
C GLU A 13 9.04 -18.05 10.36
N ARG A 14 9.66 -17.81 9.23
CA ARG A 14 10.65 -18.70 8.68
C ARG A 14 12.00 -18.39 9.30
N ASP A 15 12.82 -19.39 9.48
CA ASP A 15 14.17 -19.25 10.01
C ASP A 15 15.01 -18.32 9.12
N VAL A 16 15.82 -17.45 9.75
CA VAL A 16 16.58 -16.41 9.05
C VAL A 16 17.72 -16.99 8.22
N ASP A 17 18.37 -18.04 8.69
CA ASP A 17 19.49 -18.63 7.95
C ASP A 17 18.98 -19.39 6.72
N MET A 18 17.78 -19.99 6.83
CA MET A 18 17.09 -20.56 5.67
C MET A 18 16.73 -19.46 4.63
N LEU A 19 16.27 -18.29 5.07
CA LEU A 19 15.95 -17.18 4.16
C LEU A 19 17.20 -16.64 3.49
N LYS A 20 18.32 -16.54 4.21
CA LYS A 20 19.61 -16.14 3.63
C LYS A 20 20.06 -17.14 2.55
N GLN A 21 19.96 -18.43 2.82
CA GLN A 21 20.32 -19.47 1.84
C GLN A 21 19.42 -19.39 0.60
N TYR A 22 18.09 -19.25 0.78
CA TYR A 22 17.16 -19.09 -0.34
C TYR A 22 17.46 -17.87 -1.20
N ALA A 23 17.89 -16.78 -0.58
CA ALA A 23 18.27 -15.58 -1.33
C ALA A 23 19.48 -15.84 -2.24
N ILE A 24 20.51 -16.52 -1.72
CA ILE A 24 21.68 -16.91 -2.50
C ILE A 24 21.28 -17.84 -3.65
N ASP A 25 20.55 -18.92 -3.34
CA ASP A 25 20.14 -19.94 -4.32
C ASP A 25 19.30 -19.31 -5.45
N MET A 26 18.37 -18.39 -5.10
CA MET A 26 17.56 -17.69 -6.10
C MET A 26 18.42 -16.79 -7.00
N LEU A 27 19.34 -16.01 -6.44
CA LEU A 27 20.21 -15.14 -7.22
C LEU A 27 21.12 -15.94 -8.15
N GLU A 28 21.68 -17.05 -7.68
CA GLU A 28 22.56 -17.91 -8.47
C GLU A 28 21.83 -18.67 -9.57
N SER A 29 20.63 -19.16 -9.28
CA SER A 29 19.85 -19.94 -10.25
C SER A 29 19.16 -19.10 -11.31
N THR A 30 18.81 -17.84 -11.00
CA THR A 30 18.02 -16.99 -11.90
C THR A 30 18.83 -15.90 -12.59
N GLY A 31 19.95 -15.46 -12.01
CA GLY A 31 20.73 -14.33 -12.51
C GLY A 31 19.98 -13.00 -12.49
N GLN A 32 18.93 -12.87 -11.67
CA GLN A 32 18.13 -11.63 -11.58
C GLN A 32 18.92 -10.51 -10.89
N GLU A 33 18.68 -9.27 -11.35
CA GLU A 33 19.29 -8.05 -10.82
C GLU A 33 18.45 -7.38 -9.73
N GLU A 34 17.38 -8.03 -9.27
CA GLU A 34 16.52 -7.56 -8.19
C GLU A 34 16.02 -8.72 -7.35
N ILE A 35 16.08 -8.56 -6.02
CA ILE A 35 15.45 -9.45 -5.05
C ILE A 35 14.44 -8.68 -4.20
N SER A 36 13.26 -9.26 -4.00
CA SER A 36 12.18 -8.64 -3.22
C SER A 36 11.78 -9.53 -2.06
N LEU A 37 11.66 -8.94 -0.87
CA LEU A 37 11.06 -9.62 0.28
C LEU A 37 9.54 -9.62 0.13
N SER A 38 8.90 -10.78 0.26
CA SER A 38 7.45 -10.93 0.19
C SER A 38 6.89 -11.40 1.53
N SER A 39 6.03 -10.58 2.12
CA SER A 39 5.34 -10.89 3.37
C SER A 39 4.04 -10.09 3.47
N LEU A 40 3.12 -10.52 4.34
CA LEU A 40 1.95 -9.72 4.70
C LEU A 40 2.32 -8.45 5.48
N SER A 41 3.42 -8.50 6.23
CA SER A 41 4.02 -7.35 6.92
C SER A 41 5.49 -7.65 7.15
N SER A 42 6.35 -7.14 6.29
CA SER A 42 7.80 -7.38 6.39
C SER A 42 8.38 -6.78 7.68
N SER A 43 7.84 -5.65 8.14
CA SER A 43 8.29 -4.99 9.38
C SER A 43 8.04 -5.80 10.65
N ASP A 44 7.10 -6.75 10.63
CA ASP A 44 6.76 -7.54 11.81
C ASP A 44 7.64 -8.80 11.94
N TYR A 45 8.54 -9.06 10.99
CA TYR A 45 9.47 -10.19 11.08
C TYR A 45 10.54 -9.91 12.12
N SER A 46 10.66 -10.80 13.11
CA SER A 46 11.50 -10.61 14.31
C SER A 46 13.01 -10.49 14.01
N ARG A 47 13.47 -11.04 12.89
CA ARG A 47 14.89 -11.03 12.46
C ARG A 47 15.10 -10.18 11.21
N LEU A 48 14.25 -9.14 10.97
CA LEU A 48 14.30 -8.34 9.76
C LEU A 48 15.64 -7.62 9.59
N GLU A 49 16.16 -7.01 10.64
CA GLU A 49 17.43 -6.26 10.60
C GLU A 49 18.60 -7.14 10.16
N GLU A 50 18.70 -8.33 10.75
CA GLU A 50 19.75 -9.29 10.38
C GLU A 50 19.64 -9.76 8.93
N LEU A 51 18.41 -10.08 8.49
CA LEU A 51 18.17 -10.48 7.11
C LEU A 51 18.50 -9.37 6.12
N VAL A 52 18.08 -8.14 6.39
CA VAL A 52 18.33 -6.99 5.53
C VAL A 52 19.84 -6.66 5.47
N THR A 53 20.54 -6.68 6.60
CA THR A 53 21.99 -6.47 6.65
C THR A 53 22.71 -7.49 5.76
N PHE A 54 22.39 -8.77 5.92
CA PHE A 54 22.95 -9.83 5.07
C PHE A 54 22.66 -9.61 3.58
N LEU A 55 21.40 -9.28 3.25
CA LEU A 55 21.03 -9.02 1.85
C LEU A 55 21.77 -7.83 1.27
N MET A 56 21.94 -6.76 2.05
CA MET A 56 22.69 -5.58 1.60
C MET A 56 24.13 -5.91 1.25
N ASP A 57 24.82 -6.65 2.11
CA ASP A 57 26.22 -7.04 1.85
C ASP A 57 26.29 -7.93 0.60
N THR A 58 25.46 -8.98 0.54
CA THR A 58 25.42 -9.93 -0.59
C THR A 58 25.03 -9.25 -1.91
N CYS A 59 24.01 -8.38 -1.90
CA CYS A 59 23.51 -7.72 -3.11
C CYS A 59 24.42 -6.59 -3.58
N ARG A 60 25.13 -5.90 -2.68
CA ARG A 60 26.11 -4.86 -3.03
C ARG A 60 27.26 -5.47 -3.85
N GLU A 61 27.82 -6.58 -3.42
CA GLU A 61 28.87 -7.28 -4.13
C GLU A 61 28.43 -7.76 -5.52
N ARG A 62 27.16 -8.14 -5.66
CA ARG A 62 26.60 -8.68 -6.91
C ARG A 62 25.88 -7.63 -7.78
N MET A 63 25.87 -6.36 -7.38
CA MET A 63 25.14 -5.26 -8.05
C MET A 63 23.63 -5.53 -8.19
N VAL A 64 23.02 -6.21 -7.22
CA VAL A 64 21.60 -6.59 -7.20
C VAL A 64 20.79 -5.59 -6.39
N ASN A 65 19.63 -5.17 -6.90
CA ASN A 65 18.72 -4.28 -6.20
C ASN A 65 17.90 -5.03 -5.15
N ILE A 66 17.64 -4.38 -4.01
CA ILE A 66 16.75 -4.91 -2.96
C ILE A 66 15.46 -4.11 -2.95
N SER A 67 14.32 -4.81 -3.02
CA SER A 67 12.99 -4.23 -2.88
C SER A 67 12.36 -4.72 -1.58
N LEU A 68 11.92 -3.78 -0.74
CA LEU A 68 11.30 -4.04 0.57
C LEU A 68 9.83 -3.56 0.56
N PRO A 69 8.90 -4.34 -0.03
CA PRO A 69 7.50 -3.99 -0.01
C PRO A 69 6.89 -4.22 1.39
N SER A 70 5.79 -3.55 1.65
CA SER A 70 4.98 -3.75 2.87
C SER A 70 5.68 -3.40 4.19
N LEU A 71 6.60 -2.42 4.17
CA LEU A 71 7.15 -1.86 5.40
C LEU A 71 6.12 -0.98 6.10
N ARG A 72 6.06 -1.07 7.43
CA ARG A 72 5.26 -0.17 8.26
C ARG A 72 5.98 1.17 8.41
N ILE A 73 5.19 2.21 8.70
CA ILE A 73 5.72 3.55 9.00
C ILE A 73 6.10 3.57 10.47
N ASP A 74 7.23 3.00 10.83
CA ASP A 74 7.80 3.13 12.16
C ASP A 74 9.29 3.48 12.07
N ALA A 75 9.85 3.97 13.17
CA ALA A 75 11.23 4.43 13.22
C ALA A 75 12.24 3.32 12.87
N PHE A 76 11.92 2.07 13.23
CA PHE A 76 12.76 0.91 12.94
C PHE A 76 12.84 0.61 11.44
N SER A 77 11.69 0.61 10.77
CA SER A 77 11.65 0.41 9.31
C SER A 77 12.40 1.49 8.56
N LEU A 78 12.39 2.72 9.06
CA LEU A 78 13.07 3.86 8.44
C LEU A 78 14.59 3.82 8.64
N ASP A 79 15.08 3.33 9.78
CA ASP A 79 16.51 3.09 9.99
C ASP A 79 17.04 2.00 9.04
N ILE A 80 16.32 0.89 8.91
CA ILE A 80 16.62 -0.14 7.92
C ILE A 80 16.61 0.42 6.50
N MET A 81 15.61 1.22 6.15
CA MET A 81 15.50 1.85 4.85
C MET A 81 16.66 2.82 4.58
N SER A 82 17.16 3.53 5.60
CA SER A 82 18.31 4.42 5.45
C SER A 82 19.57 3.64 5.08
N LYS A 83 19.74 2.44 5.63
CA LYS A 83 20.85 1.53 5.31
C LYS A 83 20.77 0.96 3.87
N VAL A 84 19.56 0.78 3.35
CA VAL A 84 19.31 0.28 1.97
C VAL A 84 19.46 1.39 0.90
N GLN A 85 19.68 2.64 1.27
CA GLN A 85 19.71 3.80 0.37
C GLN A 85 20.80 3.82 -0.70
N ASP A 86 21.86 3.04 -0.56
CA ASP A 86 22.92 2.93 -1.57
C ASP A 86 22.48 2.17 -2.82
N VAL A 87 21.31 1.53 -2.77
CA VAL A 87 20.67 0.80 -3.85
C VAL A 87 19.45 1.58 -4.31
N LYS A 88 19.18 1.66 -5.58
CA LYS A 88 18.16 2.46 -6.28
C LYS A 88 16.87 2.72 -5.47
N LYS A 89 16.55 3.98 -5.16
CA LYS A 89 15.39 4.41 -4.38
C LYS A 89 14.07 4.07 -5.10
N SER A 90 13.37 3.06 -4.61
CA SER A 90 11.99 2.77 -5.02
C SER A 90 11.01 3.75 -4.38
N SER A 91 9.75 3.80 -4.84
CA SER A 91 8.71 4.62 -4.20
C SER A 91 8.36 4.04 -2.83
N LEU A 92 8.25 4.90 -1.83
CA LEU A 92 7.79 4.51 -0.50
C LEU A 92 6.27 4.37 -0.50
N THR A 93 5.76 3.30 0.09
CA THR A 93 4.32 3.01 0.10
C THR A 93 3.78 2.98 1.52
N PHE A 94 2.76 3.78 1.77
CA PHE A 94 2.01 3.81 3.02
C PHE A 94 0.57 3.40 2.78
N ALA A 95 -0.05 2.74 3.75
CA ALA A 95 -1.45 2.34 3.68
C ALA A 95 -2.26 2.93 4.85
N PRO A 96 -2.61 4.21 4.84
CA PRO A 96 -3.49 4.80 5.84
C PRO A 96 -4.87 4.14 5.86
N GLU A 97 -5.32 3.66 4.71
CA GLU A 97 -6.61 3.00 4.42
C GLU A 97 -7.81 3.96 4.48
N ALA A 98 -7.79 5.02 5.30
CA ALA A 98 -8.82 6.05 5.38
C ALA A 98 -8.21 7.44 5.51
N GLY A 99 -8.89 8.45 4.98
CA GLY A 99 -8.43 9.84 4.98
C GLY A 99 -8.45 10.47 6.37
N SER A 100 -9.51 10.24 7.15
CA SER A 100 -9.67 10.80 8.48
C SER A 100 -9.17 9.89 9.60
N GLN A 101 -8.79 10.48 10.74
CA GLN A 101 -8.46 9.70 11.94
C GLN A 101 -9.66 8.91 12.42
N ARG A 102 -10.84 9.56 12.48
CA ARG A 102 -12.10 8.90 12.87
C ARG A 102 -12.33 7.59 12.12
N LEU A 103 -12.19 7.61 10.81
CA LEU A 103 -12.46 6.41 10.01
C LEU A 103 -11.34 5.37 10.13
N ARG A 104 -10.08 5.79 10.35
CA ARG A 104 -8.99 4.88 10.71
C ARG A 104 -9.27 4.15 12.02
N ASP A 105 -9.84 4.84 13.01
CA ASP A 105 -10.21 4.24 14.30
C ASP A 105 -11.39 3.27 14.14
N VAL A 106 -12.40 3.60 13.34
CA VAL A 106 -13.52 2.70 13.01
C VAL A 106 -13.04 1.37 12.43
N ILE A 107 -12.06 1.39 11.54
CA ILE A 107 -11.49 0.18 10.95
C ILE A 107 -10.38 -0.45 11.80
N ASN A 108 -10.14 0.07 12.98
CA ASN A 108 -9.08 -0.37 13.91
C ASN A 108 -7.69 -0.44 13.22
N LYS A 109 -7.34 0.61 12.46
CA LYS A 109 -6.06 0.65 11.76
C LYS A 109 -4.88 0.87 12.70
N GLY A 110 -5.10 1.54 13.84
CA GLY A 110 -4.05 1.82 14.83
C GLY A 110 -2.95 2.74 14.32
N LEU A 111 -3.22 3.54 13.27
CA LEU A 111 -2.26 4.44 12.64
C LEU A 111 -2.76 5.88 12.76
N THR A 112 -2.02 6.73 13.49
CA THR A 112 -2.38 8.14 13.66
C THR A 112 -1.84 8.99 12.53
N GLU A 113 -2.45 10.15 12.31
CA GLU A 113 -1.96 11.13 11.34
C GLU A 113 -0.53 11.57 11.66
N GLU A 114 -0.22 11.77 12.95
CA GLU A 114 1.12 12.14 13.42
C GLU A 114 2.19 11.11 13.01
N VAL A 115 1.90 9.81 13.18
CA VAL A 115 2.80 8.73 12.78
C VAL A 115 3.00 8.72 11.26
N ILE A 116 1.95 8.97 10.48
CA ILE A 116 2.04 9.05 9.02
C ILE A 116 2.94 10.22 8.60
N LEU A 117 2.72 11.41 9.17
CA LEU A 117 3.48 12.61 8.85
C LEU A 117 4.94 12.46 9.28
N LYS A 118 5.21 11.95 10.48
CA LYS A 118 6.56 11.66 10.95
C LYS A 118 7.31 10.71 10.03
N GLY A 119 6.64 9.61 9.61
CA GLY A 119 7.22 8.66 8.68
C GLY A 119 7.51 9.28 7.31
N ALA A 120 6.63 10.15 6.81
CA ALA A 120 6.85 10.87 5.57
C ALA A 120 8.02 11.87 5.67
N ALA A 121 8.15 12.61 6.78
CA ALA A 121 9.26 13.52 7.02
C ALA A 121 10.60 12.79 6.99
N MET A 122 10.72 11.70 7.76
CA MET A 122 11.94 10.88 7.79
C MET A 122 12.29 10.30 6.41
N ALA A 123 11.28 9.91 5.62
CA ALA A 123 11.51 9.47 4.26
C ALA A 123 12.07 10.59 3.38
N PHE A 124 11.54 11.80 3.49
CA PHE A 124 12.02 12.97 2.75
C PHE A 124 13.44 13.37 3.17
N GLU A 125 13.76 13.35 4.47
CA GLU A 125 15.11 13.53 4.99
C GLU A 125 16.06 12.47 4.42
N GLY A 126 15.60 11.24 4.31
CA GLY A 126 16.30 10.15 3.67
C GLY A 126 16.40 10.27 2.14
N GLY A 127 15.85 11.35 1.52
CA GLY A 127 15.98 11.66 0.10
C GLY A 127 14.95 10.98 -0.81
N TRP A 128 13.89 10.37 -0.28
CA TRP A 128 12.75 9.96 -1.10
C TRP A 128 11.99 11.19 -1.57
N THR A 129 11.56 11.17 -2.81
CA THR A 129 10.73 12.23 -3.41
C THR A 129 9.37 11.71 -3.85
N ARG A 130 9.15 10.39 -3.79
CA ARG A 130 7.89 9.76 -4.20
C ARG A 130 7.31 8.94 -3.05
N VAL A 131 6.07 9.30 -2.65
CA VAL A 131 5.29 8.59 -1.64
C VAL A 131 3.98 8.12 -2.25
N LYS A 132 3.67 6.84 -2.08
CA LYS A 132 2.41 6.23 -2.52
C LYS A 132 1.53 5.94 -1.31
N LEU A 133 0.30 6.40 -1.35
CA LEU A 133 -0.70 6.25 -0.30
C LEU A 133 -1.84 5.37 -0.79
N TYR A 134 -2.18 4.34 -0.02
CA TYR A 134 -3.34 3.49 -0.30
C TYR A 134 -4.48 3.83 0.63
N PHE A 135 -5.66 4.00 0.04
CA PHE A 135 -6.92 4.26 0.74
C PHE A 135 -8.02 3.33 0.24
N MET A 136 -9.08 3.22 1.00
CA MET A 136 -10.33 2.59 0.59
C MET A 136 -11.47 3.60 0.62
N LEU A 137 -12.38 3.49 -0.36
CA LEU A 137 -13.65 4.19 -0.43
C LEU A 137 -14.80 3.22 -0.18
N GLY A 138 -15.88 3.70 0.42
CA GLY A 138 -17.05 2.89 0.75
C GLY A 138 -16.94 2.11 2.06
N LEU A 139 -16.03 2.50 2.94
CA LEU A 139 -15.91 1.92 4.28
C LEU A 139 -17.19 2.15 5.10
N PRO A 140 -17.54 1.22 6.01
CA PRO A 140 -18.67 1.42 6.90
C PRO A 140 -18.56 2.74 7.67
N THR A 141 -19.66 3.49 7.76
CA THR A 141 -19.77 4.81 8.39
C THR A 141 -19.00 5.95 7.73
N GLU A 142 -18.47 5.75 6.52
CA GLU A 142 -17.76 6.78 5.76
C GLU A 142 -18.67 7.98 5.47
N THR A 143 -18.17 9.18 5.72
CA THR A 143 -18.81 10.46 5.39
C THR A 143 -18.05 11.20 4.29
N GLU A 144 -18.63 12.29 3.79
CA GLU A 144 -17.93 13.14 2.80
C GLU A 144 -16.66 13.75 3.36
N GLU A 145 -16.64 14.12 4.63
CA GLU A 145 -15.46 14.64 5.32
C GLU A 145 -14.32 13.60 5.36
N ASP A 146 -14.64 12.33 5.55
CA ASP A 146 -13.64 11.26 5.52
C ASP A 146 -13.01 11.11 4.15
N ILE A 147 -13.82 11.25 3.09
CA ILE A 147 -13.36 11.20 1.70
C ILE A 147 -12.47 12.42 1.38
N ARG A 148 -12.90 13.63 1.79
CA ARG A 148 -12.10 14.86 1.66
C ARG A 148 -10.79 14.77 2.44
N GLY A 149 -10.78 14.09 3.58
CA GLY A 149 -9.59 13.82 4.38
C GLY A 149 -8.47 13.10 3.61
N ILE A 150 -8.79 12.34 2.55
CA ILE A 150 -7.79 11.74 1.66
C ILE A 150 -6.97 12.82 0.95
N ALA A 151 -7.66 13.86 0.45
CA ALA A 151 -7.03 14.98 -0.23
C ALA A 151 -6.21 15.82 0.75
N GLU A 152 -6.74 16.09 1.94
CA GLU A 152 -6.09 16.88 2.98
C GLU A 152 -4.80 16.19 3.47
N LEU A 153 -4.86 14.89 3.79
CA LEU A 153 -3.69 14.13 4.22
C LEU A 153 -2.62 14.10 3.11
N SER A 154 -3.02 13.89 1.87
CA SER A 154 -2.10 13.92 0.73
C SER A 154 -1.45 15.30 0.55
N ASN A 155 -2.20 16.38 0.75
CA ASN A 155 -1.70 17.75 0.69
C ASN A 155 -0.73 18.05 1.85
N LYS A 156 -1.06 17.64 3.09
CA LYS A 156 -0.18 17.78 4.25
C LYS A 156 1.18 17.10 4.00
N ILE A 157 1.17 15.88 3.47
CA ILE A 157 2.40 15.15 3.13
C ILE A 157 3.18 15.88 2.02
N ALA A 158 2.49 16.43 1.01
CA ALA A 158 3.17 17.20 -0.03
C ALA A 158 3.79 18.51 0.50
N ALA A 159 3.11 19.20 1.41
CA ALA A 159 3.61 20.42 2.08
C ALA A 159 4.83 20.11 2.94
N LEU A 160 4.77 19.02 3.70
CA LEU A 160 5.82 18.57 4.61
C LEU A 160 7.18 18.38 3.90
N PHE A 161 7.19 17.95 2.64
CA PHE A 161 8.43 17.88 1.86
C PHE A 161 9.14 19.22 1.77
N PHE A 162 8.40 20.30 1.59
CA PHE A 162 8.97 21.65 1.48
C PHE A 162 9.41 22.22 2.82
N GLU A 163 8.85 21.74 3.91
CA GLU A 163 9.24 22.10 5.28
C GLU A 163 10.48 21.32 5.73
N THR A 164 10.55 20.03 5.38
CA THR A 164 11.59 19.11 5.85
C THR A 164 12.86 19.20 5.01
N VAL A 165 12.76 19.34 3.68
CA VAL A 165 13.91 19.33 2.78
C VAL A 165 14.33 20.74 2.39
N PRO A 166 15.52 21.22 2.82
CA PRO A 166 16.07 22.52 2.40
C PRO A 166 16.14 22.63 0.88
N ARG A 167 15.92 23.85 0.36
CA ARG A 167 15.82 24.10 -1.09
C ARG A 167 17.05 23.60 -1.87
N GLU A 168 18.21 23.77 -1.33
CA GLU A 168 19.52 23.38 -1.90
C GLU A 168 19.74 21.85 -1.95
N LYS A 169 19.00 21.10 -1.12
CA LYS A 169 19.06 19.62 -1.07
C LYS A 169 17.99 18.94 -1.89
N ARG A 170 17.10 19.69 -2.56
CA ARG A 170 16.01 19.12 -3.36
C ARG A 170 16.54 18.61 -4.70
N THR A 171 16.70 17.30 -4.83
CA THR A 171 17.19 16.63 -6.04
C THR A 171 16.11 16.40 -7.10
N GLY A 172 14.87 16.79 -6.84
CA GLY A 172 13.75 16.58 -7.77
C GLY A 172 12.43 17.13 -7.25
N GLN A 173 11.36 16.80 -7.98
CA GLN A 173 10.01 17.21 -7.60
C GLN A 173 9.36 16.13 -6.72
N VAL A 174 8.76 16.55 -5.60
CA VAL A 174 7.96 15.65 -4.79
C VAL A 174 6.73 15.18 -5.57
N GLN A 175 6.40 13.90 -5.44
CA GLN A 175 5.19 13.32 -6.00
C GLN A 175 4.50 12.43 -4.95
N ILE A 176 3.28 12.80 -4.61
CA ILE A 176 2.39 11.99 -3.78
C ILE A 176 1.42 11.27 -4.72
N VAL A 177 1.33 9.95 -4.61
CA VAL A 177 0.40 9.15 -5.39
C VAL A 177 -0.67 8.62 -4.45
N ALA A 178 -1.84 9.23 -4.44
CA ALA A 178 -3.00 8.72 -3.74
C ALA A 178 -3.70 7.67 -4.62
N SER A 179 -3.82 6.45 -4.13
CA SER A 179 -4.50 5.35 -4.82
C SER A 179 -5.63 4.84 -3.96
N THR A 180 -6.85 4.84 -4.49
CA THR A 180 -8.01 4.30 -3.80
C THR A 180 -8.46 2.98 -4.42
N SER A 181 -8.79 2.02 -3.56
CA SER A 181 -9.57 0.83 -3.88
C SER A 181 -10.95 0.96 -3.26
N PHE A 182 -11.88 0.11 -3.67
CA PHE A 182 -13.22 0.10 -3.12
C PHE A 182 -13.36 -0.95 -2.02
N PHE A 183 -14.10 -0.62 -0.97
CA PHE A 183 -14.36 -1.54 0.11
C PHE A 183 -15.25 -2.70 -0.34
N ILE A 184 -14.80 -3.91 -0.12
CA ILE A 184 -15.54 -5.14 -0.36
C ILE A 184 -15.69 -5.89 0.95
N PRO A 185 -16.92 -6.14 1.42
CA PRO A 185 -17.17 -6.86 2.66
C PRO A 185 -16.79 -8.34 2.49
N LYS A 186 -15.59 -8.70 2.94
CA LYS A 186 -15.07 -10.06 2.82
C LYS A 186 -15.68 -10.97 3.89
N PRO A 187 -16.01 -12.23 3.57
CA PRO A 187 -16.42 -13.22 4.54
C PRO A 187 -15.37 -13.40 5.66
N PHE A 188 -15.84 -13.75 6.84
CA PHE A 188 -15.02 -13.99 8.03
C PHE A 188 -14.24 -12.75 8.52
N THR A 189 -14.75 -11.55 8.24
CA THR A 189 -14.22 -10.30 8.79
C THR A 189 -15.29 -9.60 9.61
N PRO A 190 -14.93 -8.68 10.53
CA PRO A 190 -15.92 -7.91 11.29
C PRO A 190 -16.95 -7.18 10.41
N PHE A 191 -16.54 -6.73 9.23
CA PHE A 191 -17.41 -6.01 8.29
C PHE A 191 -18.08 -6.89 7.22
N GLN A 192 -18.11 -8.21 7.40
CA GLN A 192 -18.72 -9.12 6.43
C GLN A 192 -20.19 -8.86 6.12
N TRP A 193 -20.92 -8.21 7.05
CA TRP A 193 -22.35 -7.86 6.90
C TRP A 193 -22.57 -6.40 6.54
N ALA A 194 -21.51 -5.61 6.36
CA ALA A 194 -21.65 -4.23 5.93
C ALA A 194 -22.15 -4.17 4.48
N LYS A 195 -22.86 -3.08 4.16
CA LYS A 195 -23.29 -2.80 2.79
C LYS A 195 -22.04 -2.61 1.91
N MET A 196 -22.03 -3.23 0.75
CA MET A 196 -21.12 -2.88 -0.34
C MET A 196 -21.75 -1.76 -1.16
N SER A 197 -20.99 -0.73 -1.51
CA SER A 197 -21.46 0.33 -2.40
C SER A 197 -21.73 -0.18 -3.80
N THR A 198 -22.66 0.45 -4.50
CA THR A 198 -22.89 0.19 -5.94
C THR A 198 -21.76 0.76 -6.78
N LYS A 199 -21.73 0.42 -8.06
CA LYS A 199 -20.77 1.00 -9.03
C LYS A 199 -20.87 2.52 -9.06
N GLU A 200 -22.08 3.04 -9.11
CA GLU A 200 -22.37 4.47 -9.16
C GLU A 200 -21.88 5.19 -7.90
N GLU A 201 -22.21 4.65 -6.72
CA GLU A 201 -21.73 5.16 -5.43
C GLU A 201 -20.19 5.15 -5.34
N PHE A 202 -19.53 4.13 -5.88
CA PHE A 202 -18.06 4.07 -5.94
C PHE A 202 -17.48 5.18 -6.81
N LEU A 203 -18.07 5.39 -8.00
CA LEU A 203 -17.61 6.42 -8.92
C LEU A 203 -17.85 7.82 -8.38
N GLU A 204 -18.98 8.08 -7.73
CA GLU A 204 -19.27 9.34 -7.05
C GLU A 204 -18.22 9.66 -5.99
N LYS A 205 -17.88 8.69 -5.13
CA LYS A 205 -16.84 8.84 -4.11
C LYS A 205 -15.46 9.09 -4.70
N ALA A 206 -15.10 8.39 -5.77
CA ALA A 206 -13.83 8.60 -6.48
C ALA A 206 -13.78 10.00 -7.12
N HIS A 207 -14.86 10.47 -7.72
CA HIS A 207 -14.96 11.81 -8.28
C HIS A 207 -14.91 12.90 -7.21
N LEU A 208 -15.56 12.68 -6.05
CA LEU A 208 -15.48 13.59 -4.91
C LEU A 208 -14.02 13.70 -4.42
N THR A 209 -13.33 12.57 -4.25
CA THR A 209 -11.90 12.56 -3.90
C THR A 209 -11.07 13.36 -4.90
N LYS A 210 -11.31 13.15 -6.20
CA LYS A 210 -10.60 13.88 -7.26
C LYS A 210 -10.84 15.38 -7.21
N THR A 211 -12.07 15.78 -6.95
CA THR A 211 -12.46 17.20 -6.80
C THR A 211 -11.79 17.81 -5.59
N ALA A 212 -11.85 17.13 -4.44
CA ALA A 212 -11.20 17.57 -3.20
C ALA A 212 -9.68 17.75 -3.38
N ILE A 213 -9.01 16.87 -4.14
CA ILE A 213 -7.58 17.02 -4.45
C ILE A 213 -7.31 18.26 -5.30
N ARG A 214 -8.18 18.58 -6.26
CA ARG A 214 -8.03 19.78 -7.12
C ARG A 214 -8.18 21.09 -6.34
N GLU A 215 -8.86 21.07 -5.22
CA GLU A 215 -9.02 22.20 -4.30
C GLU A 215 -7.77 22.44 -3.43
N GLN A 216 -6.83 21.47 -3.35
CA GLN A 216 -5.66 21.58 -2.49
C GLN A 216 -4.55 22.46 -3.10
N LEU A 217 -3.80 23.15 -2.23
CA LEU A 217 -2.68 24.02 -2.63
C LEU A 217 -1.60 23.27 -3.43
N ASN A 218 -1.28 22.05 -2.99
CA ASN A 218 -0.25 21.23 -3.62
C ASN A 218 -0.81 20.25 -4.68
N GLN A 219 -1.98 20.51 -5.25
CA GLN A 219 -2.65 19.59 -6.20
C GLN A 219 -1.75 19.11 -7.33
N LYS A 220 -0.86 19.95 -7.84
CA LYS A 220 0.09 19.59 -8.92
C LYS A 220 1.13 18.54 -8.50
N ARG A 221 1.28 18.31 -7.20
CA ARG A 221 2.17 17.29 -6.62
C ARG A 221 1.46 16.00 -6.27
N ILE A 222 0.12 15.97 -6.38
CA ILE A 222 -0.71 14.83 -6.02
C ILE A 222 -1.25 14.20 -7.30
N LYS A 223 -0.84 12.95 -7.55
CA LYS A 223 -1.44 12.11 -8.59
C LYS A 223 -2.48 11.22 -7.94
N TYR A 224 -3.69 11.18 -8.51
CA TYR A 224 -4.78 10.35 -8.00
C TYR A 224 -5.16 9.26 -8.98
N ASN A 225 -5.30 8.03 -8.49
CA ASN A 225 -5.77 6.87 -9.23
C ASN A 225 -6.80 6.12 -8.39
N TRP A 226 -7.75 5.47 -9.03
CA TRP A 226 -8.68 4.53 -8.39
C TRP A 226 -8.82 3.25 -9.21
N HIS A 227 -9.25 2.18 -8.55
CA HIS A 227 -9.53 0.92 -9.20
C HIS A 227 -10.79 1.00 -10.05
N GLU A 228 -10.87 0.16 -11.08
CA GLU A 228 -12.07 0.00 -11.88
C GLU A 228 -13.26 -0.45 -11.00
N ALA A 229 -14.37 0.27 -11.09
CA ALA A 229 -15.55 -0.03 -10.26
C ALA A 229 -16.18 -1.36 -10.65
N ASP A 230 -16.23 -1.70 -11.94
CA ASP A 230 -16.76 -2.98 -12.44
C ASP A 230 -15.95 -4.16 -11.92
N VAL A 231 -14.61 -4.07 -11.95
CA VAL A 231 -13.72 -5.09 -11.39
C VAL A 231 -13.96 -5.28 -9.89
N SER A 232 -14.22 -4.18 -9.16
CA SER A 232 -14.52 -4.25 -7.73
C SER A 232 -15.87 -4.89 -7.44
N VAL A 233 -16.88 -4.66 -8.28
CA VAL A 233 -18.18 -5.36 -8.18
C VAL A 233 -17.99 -6.85 -8.41
N LEU A 234 -17.23 -7.26 -9.45
CA LEU A 234 -16.91 -8.67 -9.69
C LEU A 234 -16.12 -9.29 -8.53
N GLU A 235 -15.14 -8.57 -7.98
CA GLU A 235 -14.42 -9.03 -6.80
C GLU A 235 -15.37 -9.30 -5.62
N GLY A 236 -16.39 -8.45 -5.44
CA GLY A 236 -17.44 -8.65 -4.44
C GLY A 236 -18.24 -9.93 -4.67
N VAL A 237 -18.61 -10.21 -5.91
CA VAL A 237 -19.31 -11.45 -6.31
C VAL A 237 -18.44 -12.66 -6.00
N PHE A 238 -17.17 -12.65 -6.43
CA PHE A 238 -16.26 -13.79 -6.20
C PHE A 238 -15.93 -13.98 -4.72
N ALA A 239 -15.74 -12.87 -3.97
CA ALA A 239 -15.39 -12.96 -2.56
C ALA A 239 -16.53 -13.52 -1.69
N ARG A 240 -17.78 -13.35 -2.11
CA ARG A 240 -18.99 -13.75 -1.36
C ARG A 240 -19.73 -14.93 -1.99
N GLY A 241 -19.33 -15.32 -3.17
CA GLY A 241 -19.90 -16.47 -3.87
C GLY A 241 -19.40 -17.81 -3.33
N ASP A 242 -20.03 -18.86 -3.79
CA ASP A 242 -19.66 -20.24 -3.53
C ASP A 242 -19.11 -20.92 -4.80
N ARG A 243 -18.95 -22.25 -4.76
CA ARG A 243 -18.45 -23.03 -5.90
C ARG A 243 -19.28 -22.89 -7.19
N LYS A 244 -20.52 -22.38 -7.12
CA LYS A 244 -21.38 -22.14 -8.31
C LYS A 244 -20.79 -21.04 -9.20
N ILE A 245 -19.95 -20.15 -8.66
CA ILE A 245 -19.23 -19.15 -9.44
C ILE A 245 -18.33 -19.80 -10.52
N ALA A 246 -17.88 -21.04 -10.34
CA ALA A 246 -17.10 -21.74 -11.34
C ALA A 246 -17.80 -21.80 -12.71
N SER A 247 -19.14 -21.94 -12.72
CA SER A 247 -19.92 -21.96 -13.98
C SER A 247 -19.93 -20.57 -14.66
N VAL A 248 -19.84 -19.49 -13.90
CA VAL A 248 -19.75 -18.13 -14.44
C VAL A 248 -18.39 -17.91 -15.08
N ILE A 249 -17.32 -18.35 -14.41
CA ILE A 249 -15.95 -18.27 -14.94
C ILE A 249 -15.83 -19.07 -16.24
N LEU A 250 -16.37 -20.29 -16.27
CA LEU A 250 -16.34 -21.12 -17.47
C LEU A 250 -17.07 -20.44 -18.64
N LYS A 251 -18.26 -19.90 -18.40
CA LYS A 251 -19.01 -19.17 -19.44
C LYS A 251 -18.30 -17.92 -19.92
N ALA A 252 -17.63 -17.20 -19.04
CA ALA A 252 -16.82 -16.03 -19.40
C ALA A 252 -15.65 -16.46 -20.31
N TYR A 253 -14.96 -17.53 -19.96
CA TYR A 253 -13.90 -18.12 -20.77
C TYR A 253 -14.41 -18.54 -22.16
N GLU A 254 -15.52 -19.30 -22.22
CA GLU A 254 -16.15 -19.75 -23.48
C GLU A 254 -16.57 -18.58 -24.39
N LYS A 255 -16.94 -17.43 -23.81
CA LYS A 255 -17.25 -16.19 -24.53
C LYS A 255 -16.02 -15.38 -24.94
N GLY A 256 -14.81 -15.81 -24.58
CA GLY A 256 -13.57 -15.11 -24.87
C GLY A 256 -13.39 -13.82 -24.07
N CYS A 257 -13.98 -13.72 -22.88
CA CYS A 257 -13.79 -12.55 -21.99
C CYS A 257 -12.35 -12.45 -21.54
N LEU A 258 -11.77 -11.26 -21.65
CA LEU A 258 -10.42 -10.93 -21.23
C LEU A 258 -10.47 -9.74 -20.26
N TYR A 259 -9.58 -9.74 -19.27
CA TYR A 259 -9.44 -8.63 -18.30
C TYR A 259 -10.74 -8.28 -17.57
N ASP A 260 -11.55 -9.27 -17.24
CA ASP A 260 -12.84 -9.09 -16.56
C ASP A 260 -13.82 -8.15 -17.29
N SER A 261 -13.63 -7.95 -18.60
CA SER A 261 -14.56 -7.20 -19.44
C SER A 261 -15.56 -8.17 -20.10
N TRP A 262 -16.84 -7.80 -20.00
CA TRP A 262 -17.98 -8.62 -20.45
C TRP A 262 -18.66 -8.02 -21.66
#